data_5d686b7aa5e2f4e6eae8ae8b89458e2d
#
_entry.id   5d686b7aa5e2f4e6eae8ae8b89458e2d
#
_cell.length_a   1.000
_cell.length_b   1.000
_cell.length_c   1.000
_cell.angle_alpha   90.00
_cell.angle_beta   90.00
_cell.angle_gamma   90.00
#
_symmetry.space_group_name_H-M   'P 1'
#
loop_
_entity.id
_entity.type
_entity.pdbx_description
1 polymer ?
#
loop_
_entity_poly.entity_id
_entity_poly.type
_entity_poly.pdbx_seq_one_letter_code
_entity_poly.pdbx_strand_id
1 'polypeptide(L)'
;DVFLADFAKDVHVIDLEPGDALSINGSSVLAFDPTLQYDIRMVGGTGMAASGLFNCIFTGYGRIAITTKGAPVVLSVDAPTYVDPQAIVCWSANLQTGYHRAEQLGLGTLLGRRTGEAFTMSFAGQGFVVVQPSEEPPVAGSGQQEQSGGLGSLFS
;
A
#
# COMPACT_ATOMS: atom_id res chain seq x y z
N ASP A 1 -3.98 22.62 -19.99
CA ASP A 1 -3.31 21.37 -19.68
C ASP A 1 -3.09 21.27 -18.16
N VAL A 2 -3.27 20.08 -17.60
CA VAL A 2 -3.01 19.79 -16.18
C VAL A 2 -1.86 18.79 -16.11
N PHE A 3 -0.86 19.09 -15.28
CA PHE A 3 0.27 18.20 -15.00
C PHE A 3 0.14 17.70 -13.55
N LEU A 4 0.15 16.39 -13.37
CA LEU A 4 0.08 15.75 -12.07
C LEU A 4 1.39 15.01 -11.78
N ALA A 5 1.86 15.11 -10.56
CA ALA A 5 3.05 14.41 -10.07
C ALA A 5 2.91 14.07 -8.59
N ASP A 6 3.66 13.09 -8.15
CA ASP A 6 3.87 12.77 -6.74
C ASP A 6 5.38 12.83 -6.45
N PHE A 7 5.74 13.26 -5.24
CA PHE A 7 7.13 13.54 -4.90
C PHE A 7 8.01 12.31 -5.06
N ALA A 8 9.03 12.43 -5.93
CA ALA A 8 10.06 11.41 -6.18
C ALA A 8 9.51 10.00 -6.50
N LYS A 9 8.33 9.93 -7.14
CA LYS A 9 7.72 8.69 -7.60
C LYS A 9 7.63 8.62 -9.11
N ASP A 10 7.68 7.42 -9.66
CA ASP A 10 7.41 7.13 -11.05
C ASP A 10 5.92 7.00 -11.29
N VAL A 11 5.43 7.48 -12.44
CA VAL A 11 4.02 7.39 -12.81
C VAL A 11 3.82 6.31 -13.87
N HIS A 12 2.86 5.42 -13.62
CA HIS A 12 2.46 4.36 -14.54
C HIS A 12 0.98 4.48 -14.85
N VAL A 13 0.59 4.18 -16.10
CA VAL A 13 -0.82 4.16 -16.51
C VAL A 13 -1.24 2.73 -16.74
N ILE A 14 -2.35 2.36 -16.13
CA ILE A 14 -2.99 1.05 -16.26
C ILE A 14 -4.30 1.24 -17.01
N ASP A 15 -4.52 0.45 -18.06
CA ASP A 15 -5.81 0.34 -18.73
C ASP A 15 -6.63 -0.76 -18.05
N LEU A 16 -7.84 -0.43 -17.60
CA LEU A 16 -8.79 -1.38 -17.02
C LEU A 16 -9.85 -1.69 -18.05
N GLU A 17 -10.00 -2.96 -18.38
CA GLU A 17 -10.97 -3.46 -19.36
C GLU A 17 -12.32 -3.81 -18.69
N PRO A 18 -13.43 -3.80 -19.46
CA PRO A 18 -14.73 -4.19 -18.94
C PRO A 18 -14.73 -5.62 -18.38
N GLY A 19 -15.12 -5.77 -17.12
CA GLY A 19 -15.14 -7.05 -16.42
C GLY A 19 -13.94 -7.28 -15.51
N ASP A 20 -12.89 -6.46 -15.64
CA ASP A 20 -11.76 -6.48 -14.72
C ASP A 20 -12.07 -5.72 -13.42
N ALA A 21 -11.39 -6.11 -12.37
CA ALA A 21 -11.40 -5.40 -11.10
C ALA A 21 -9.98 -5.35 -10.52
N LEU A 22 -9.55 -4.15 -10.14
CA LEU A 22 -8.21 -3.91 -9.62
C LEU A 22 -8.29 -3.25 -8.25
N SER A 23 -7.60 -3.82 -7.28
CA SER A 23 -7.44 -3.25 -5.96
C SER A 23 -6.09 -2.52 -5.89
N ILE A 24 -6.11 -1.24 -5.54
CA ILE A 24 -4.93 -0.37 -5.51
C ILE A 24 -4.76 0.19 -4.12
N ASN A 25 -3.53 0.19 -3.60
CA ASN A 25 -3.20 0.92 -2.37
C ASN A 25 -3.55 2.40 -2.55
N GLY A 26 -4.33 2.97 -1.64
CA GLY A 26 -4.81 4.34 -1.76
C GLY A 26 -3.70 5.37 -1.89
N SER A 27 -2.51 5.12 -1.29
CA SER A 27 -1.33 5.99 -1.42
C SER A 27 -0.68 5.97 -2.80
N SER A 28 -1.01 4.97 -3.62
CA SER A 28 -0.47 4.81 -4.97
C SER A 28 -1.40 5.34 -6.07
N VAL A 29 -2.62 5.75 -5.75
CA VAL A 29 -3.56 6.31 -6.74
C VAL A 29 -3.23 7.78 -6.98
N LEU A 30 -2.93 8.15 -8.23
CA LEU A 30 -2.69 9.55 -8.62
C LEU A 30 -3.90 10.19 -9.29
N ALA A 31 -4.48 9.52 -10.28
CA ALA A 31 -5.64 9.98 -11.03
C ALA A 31 -6.32 8.82 -11.75
N PHE A 32 -7.57 9.00 -12.15
CA PHE A 32 -8.29 7.98 -12.92
C PHE A 32 -9.39 8.61 -13.78
N ASP A 33 -9.80 7.89 -14.83
CA ASP A 33 -10.86 8.33 -15.73
C ASP A 33 -12.23 8.31 -15.02
N PRO A 34 -13.12 9.28 -15.29
CA PRO A 34 -14.43 9.38 -14.65
C PRO A 34 -15.42 8.28 -15.04
N THR A 35 -15.06 7.45 -16.02
CA THR A 35 -15.82 6.25 -16.43
C THR A 35 -15.64 5.08 -15.48
N LEU A 36 -14.61 5.13 -14.63
CA LEU A 36 -14.35 4.11 -13.62
C LEU A 36 -15.23 4.31 -12.39
N GLN A 37 -15.70 3.22 -11.83
CA GLN A 37 -16.32 3.18 -10.51
C GLN A 37 -15.26 2.74 -9.48
N TYR A 38 -15.32 3.28 -8.28
CA TYR A 38 -14.42 2.89 -7.21
C TYR A 38 -15.14 2.74 -5.88
N ASP A 39 -14.61 1.85 -5.05
CA ASP A 39 -15.02 1.61 -3.68
C ASP A 39 -13.78 1.65 -2.78
N ILE A 40 -13.85 2.42 -1.68
CA ILE A 40 -12.73 2.53 -0.74
C ILE A 40 -12.97 1.55 0.39
N ARG A 41 -12.03 0.66 0.61
CA ARG A 41 -12.07 -0.33 1.69
C ARG A 41 -10.85 -0.21 2.58
N MET A 42 -11.11 -0.36 3.87
CA MET A 42 -10.02 -0.55 4.81
C MET A 42 -9.57 -2.00 4.73
N VAL A 43 -8.29 -2.20 4.41
CA VAL A 43 -7.70 -3.53 4.38
C VAL A 43 -7.30 -3.89 5.81
N GLY A 44 -7.92 -4.91 6.40
CA GLY A 44 -7.43 -5.37 7.69
C GLY A 44 -8.44 -6.02 8.61
N GLY A 45 -7.90 -6.73 9.59
CA GLY A 45 -8.55 -7.15 10.83
C GLY A 45 -8.26 -6.14 11.94
N THR A 46 -8.78 -6.41 13.13
CA THR A 46 -8.86 -5.54 14.31
C THR A 46 -7.54 -4.93 14.86
N GLY A 47 -6.40 -5.11 14.19
CA GLY A 47 -5.12 -4.51 14.60
C GLY A 47 -4.54 -3.51 13.59
N MET A 48 -5.10 -3.41 12.37
CA MET A 48 -4.51 -2.65 11.26
C MET A 48 -5.20 -1.32 10.96
N ALA A 49 -6.29 -1.00 11.64
CA ALA A 49 -6.84 0.36 11.61
C ALA A 49 -5.79 1.42 12.04
N ALA A 50 -4.77 1.00 12.79
CA ALA A 50 -3.64 1.84 13.21
C ALA A 50 -2.58 2.04 12.11
N SER A 51 -2.48 1.16 11.11
CA SER A 51 -1.51 1.29 10.02
C SER A 51 -2.05 2.06 8.81
N GLY A 52 -3.37 2.38 8.79
CA GLY A 52 -3.96 3.28 7.79
C GLY A 52 -3.93 2.77 6.36
N LEU A 53 -3.84 1.44 6.14
CA LEU A 53 -3.83 0.89 4.81
C LEU A 53 -5.26 0.87 4.24
N PHE A 54 -5.51 1.79 3.32
CA PHE A 54 -6.75 1.84 2.54
C PHE A 54 -6.45 1.35 1.14
N ASN A 55 -7.38 0.58 0.58
CA ASN A 55 -7.35 0.24 -0.82
C ASN A 55 -8.58 0.77 -1.55
N CYS A 56 -8.37 1.16 -2.80
CA CYS A 56 -9.42 1.53 -3.73
C CYS A 56 -9.63 0.36 -4.69
N ILE A 57 -10.85 -0.17 -4.76
CA ILE A 57 -11.21 -1.19 -5.75
C ILE A 57 -11.84 -0.46 -6.93
N PHE A 58 -11.21 -0.58 -8.10
CA PHE A 58 -11.69 0.00 -9.34
C PHE A 58 -12.35 -1.06 -10.19
N THR A 59 -13.47 -0.70 -10.84
CA THR A 59 -14.21 -1.49 -11.82
C THR A 59 -14.67 -0.61 -12.98
N GLY A 60 -15.10 -1.22 -14.06
CA GLY A 60 -15.52 -0.50 -15.25
C GLY A 60 -14.47 -0.52 -16.35
N TYR A 61 -14.34 0.55 -17.10
CA TYR A 61 -13.32 0.68 -18.14
C TYR A 61 -12.73 2.09 -18.12
N GLY A 62 -11.45 2.19 -18.40
CA GLY A 62 -10.74 3.46 -18.42
C GLY A 62 -9.31 3.32 -17.92
N ARG A 63 -8.64 4.45 -17.70
CA ARG A 63 -7.23 4.50 -17.29
C ARG A 63 -7.11 4.94 -15.86
N ILE A 64 -6.12 4.35 -15.20
CA ILE A 64 -5.72 4.71 -13.84
C ILE A 64 -4.24 5.05 -13.87
N ALA A 65 -3.88 6.23 -13.41
CA ALA A 65 -2.50 6.62 -13.16
C ALA A 65 -2.15 6.26 -11.72
N ILE A 66 -1.13 5.44 -11.56
CA ILE A 66 -0.56 5.05 -10.26
C ILE A 66 0.85 5.57 -10.10
N THR A 67 1.30 5.66 -8.86
CA THR A 67 2.67 6.05 -8.53
C THR A 67 3.40 4.95 -7.80
N THR A 68 4.70 4.78 -8.11
CA THR A 68 5.59 3.82 -7.45
C THR A 68 6.93 4.45 -7.08
N LYS A 69 7.57 3.94 -6.06
CA LYS A 69 8.96 4.27 -5.72
C LYS A 69 9.89 3.24 -6.37
N GLY A 70 10.39 3.59 -7.55
CA GLY A 70 11.20 2.72 -8.39
C GLY A 70 10.35 1.78 -9.26
N ALA A 71 11.04 0.96 -10.07
CA ALA A 71 10.40 0.07 -11.03
C ALA A 71 9.57 -1.02 -10.32
N PRO A 72 8.26 -1.10 -10.59
CA PRO A 72 7.41 -2.10 -9.96
C PRO A 72 7.68 -3.50 -10.52
N VAL A 73 7.44 -4.51 -9.69
CA VAL A 73 7.56 -5.92 -10.05
C VAL A 73 6.18 -6.56 -9.98
N VAL A 74 5.79 -7.29 -11.02
CA VAL A 74 4.54 -8.05 -11.06
C VAL A 74 4.82 -9.48 -10.61
N LEU A 75 4.17 -9.92 -9.54
CA LEU A 75 4.22 -11.27 -9.00
C LEU A 75 2.96 -12.02 -9.41
N SER A 76 3.09 -13.14 -10.11
CA SER A 76 1.96 -14.05 -10.35
C SER A 76 1.56 -14.75 -9.06
N VAL A 77 0.27 -14.79 -8.78
CA VAL A 77 -0.30 -15.52 -7.65
C VAL A 77 -1.03 -16.76 -8.19
N ASP A 78 -0.38 -17.91 -8.06
CA ASP A 78 -0.89 -19.26 -8.34
C ASP A 78 -0.73 -20.18 -7.13
N ALA A 79 -0.02 -19.71 -6.12
CA ALA A 79 0.19 -20.33 -4.82
C ALA A 79 0.10 -19.23 -3.73
N PRO A 80 -0.06 -19.58 -2.44
CA PRO A 80 -0.07 -18.60 -1.35
C PRO A 80 1.18 -17.72 -1.38
N THR A 81 1.00 -16.43 -1.63
CA THR A 81 2.06 -15.43 -1.78
C THR A 81 2.00 -14.46 -0.61
N TYR A 82 3.14 -14.16 -0.02
CA TYR A 82 3.26 -13.28 1.15
C TYR A 82 4.09 -12.05 0.79
N VAL A 83 3.58 -10.87 1.12
CA VAL A 83 4.18 -9.58 0.74
C VAL A 83 4.17 -8.63 1.93
N ASP A 84 5.20 -7.80 2.04
CA ASP A 84 5.19 -6.66 2.97
C ASP A 84 4.10 -5.67 2.55
N PRO A 85 3.14 -5.32 3.43
CA PRO A 85 2.06 -4.39 3.11
C PRO A 85 2.54 -3.03 2.59
N GLN A 86 3.71 -2.57 3.02
CA GLN A 86 4.28 -1.26 2.62
C GLN A 86 4.89 -1.27 1.22
N ALA A 87 5.20 -2.47 0.70
CA ALA A 87 5.70 -2.64 -0.65
C ALA A 87 4.57 -2.84 -1.69
N ILE A 88 3.32 -3.06 -1.25
CA ILE A 88 2.21 -3.37 -2.14
C ILE A 88 1.70 -2.11 -2.84
N VAL A 89 1.61 -2.19 -4.17
CA VAL A 89 1.05 -1.14 -5.03
C VAL A 89 -0.39 -1.46 -5.43
N CYS A 90 -0.62 -2.60 -6.06
CA CYS A 90 -1.95 -3.05 -6.47
C CYS A 90 -2.01 -4.57 -6.66
N TRP A 91 -3.23 -5.12 -6.76
CA TRP A 91 -3.45 -6.56 -6.97
C TRP A 91 -4.80 -6.85 -7.61
N SER A 92 -4.94 -8.01 -8.20
CA SER A 92 -6.22 -8.49 -8.74
C SER A 92 -7.28 -8.55 -7.64
N ALA A 93 -8.41 -7.86 -7.80
CA ALA A 93 -9.41 -7.71 -6.73
C ALA A 93 -10.13 -9.02 -6.36
N ASN A 94 -10.03 -10.05 -7.19
CA ASN A 94 -10.57 -11.39 -6.93
C ASN A 94 -9.70 -12.24 -5.99
N LEU A 95 -8.47 -11.81 -5.66
CA LEU A 95 -7.62 -12.53 -4.73
C LEU A 95 -8.17 -12.48 -3.31
N GLN A 96 -8.10 -13.61 -2.62
CA GLN A 96 -8.34 -13.66 -1.18
C GLN A 96 -7.13 -13.09 -0.46
N THR A 97 -7.38 -12.15 0.44
CA THR A 97 -6.32 -11.49 1.20
C THR A 97 -6.44 -11.79 2.69
N GLY A 98 -5.31 -11.92 3.36
CA GLY A 98 -5.22 -12.13 4.80
C GLY A 98 -4.04 -11.37 5.40
N TYR A 99 -4.08 -11.14 6.72
CA TYR A 99 -2.98 -10.52 7.46
C TYR A 99 -2.44 -11.49 8.48
N HIS A 100 -1.11 -11.57 8.52
CA HIS A 100 -0.40 -12.43 9.45
C HIS A 100 0.67 -11.62 10.18
N ARG A 101 0.83 -11.88 11.47
CA ARG A 101 2.02 -11.43 12.19
C ARG A 101 3.19 -12.34 11.78
N ALA A 102 4.36 -11.76 11.56
CA ALA A 102 5.55 -12.51 11.14
C ALA A 102 5.91 -13.65 12.11
N GLU A 103 5.57 -13.51 13.39
CA GLU A 103 5.76 -14.56 14.42
C GLU A 103 4.94 -15.83 14.13
N GLN A 104 3.75 -15.70 13.53
CA GLN A 104 2.88 -16.84 13.22
C GLN A 104 3.37 -17.65 12.01
N LEU A 105 4.22 -17.08 11.18
CA LEU A 105 4.77 -17.73 9.99
C LEU A 105 6.16 -18.36 10.23
N GLY A 106 6.70 -18.30 11.45
CA GLY A 106 8.05 -18.77 11.73
C GLY A 106 9.17 -17.95 11.09
N LEU A 107 8.83 -16.84 10.44
CA LEU A 107 9.77 -15.95 9.73
C LEU A 107 10.47 -14.96 10.67
N GLY A 108 10.07 -14.89 11.92
CA GLY A 108 10.63 -13.97 12.93
C GLY A 108 12.13 -14.12 13.16
N THR A 109 12.69 -15.31 12.87
CA THR A 109 14.12 -15.60 12.99
C THR A 109 14.92 -15.14 11.75
N LEU A 110 14.26 -15.00 10.61
CA LEU A 110 14.90 -14.67 9.34
C LEU A 110 15.00 -13.15 9.08
N LEU A 111 14.11 -12.38 9.69
CA LEU A 111 14.03 -10.92 9.46
C LEU A 111 14.81 -10.06 10.48
N GLY A 112 15.70 -10.68 11.27
CA GLY A 112 16.56 -9.96 12.19
C GLY A 112 15.79 -9.06 13.16
N ARG A 113 15.98 -9.20 14.44
CA ARG A 113 15.40 -8.42 15.54
C ARG A 113 15.37 -6.91 15.24
N ARG A 114 14.35 -6.45 14.54
CA ARG A 114 13.87 -5.08 14.67
C ARG A 114 12.60 -5.13 15.48
N THR A 115 12.58 -4.41 16.58
CA THR A 115 11.48 -4.23 17.53
C THR A 115 10.35 -3.43 16.87
N GLY A 116 9.69 -4.02 15.89
CA GLY A 116 8.47 -3.54 15.26
C GLY A 116 7.69 -4.77 14.85
N GLU A 117 6.41 -4.83 15.19
CA GLU A 117 5.54 -5.93 14.76
C GLU A 117 5.52 -5.97 13.24
N ALA A 118 6.30 -6.87 12.64
CA ALA A 118 6.29 -7.07 11.20
C ALA A 118 4.98 -7.79 10.83
N PHE A 119 4.15 -7.13 10.04
CA PHE A 119 2.96 -7.72 9.45
C PHE A 119 3.27 -8.14 8.02
N THR A 120 2.65 -9.22 7.59
CA THR A 120 2.73 -9.72 6.23
C THR A 120 1.32 -9.87 5.69
N MET A 121 1.09 -9.41 4.48
CA MET A 121 -0.16 -9.63 3.76
C MET A 121 -0.04 -10.88 2.91
N SER A 122 -1.01 -11.79 3.02
CA SER A 122 -1.09 -12.99 2.18
C SER A 122 -2.12 -12.80 1.07
N PHE A 123 -1.81 -13.42 -0.07
CA PHE A 123 -2.67 -13.50 -1.24
C PHE A 123 -2.85 -14.95 -1.63
N ALA A 124 -4.09 -15.35 -1.95
CA ALA A 124 -4.43 -16.69 -2.43
C ALA A 124 -5.47 -16.59 -3.55
N GLY A 125 -5.40 -17.52 -4.50
CA GLY A 125 -6.23 -17.55 -5.69
C GLY A 125 -5.39 -17.51 -6.95
N GLN A 126 -5.99 -17.03 -8.05
CA GLN A 126 -5.28 -16.82 -9.31
C GLN A 126 -5.37 -15.35 -9.71
N GLY A 127 -4.21 -14.74 -9.96
CA GLY A 127 -4.11 -13.34 -10.28
C GLY A 127 -2.67 -12.84 -10.17
N PHE A 128 -2.53 -11.56 -9.84
CA PHE A 128 -1.22 -10.94 -9.67
C PHE A 128 -1.21 -9.94 -8.50
N VAL A 129 -0.01 -9.68 -7.99
CA VAL A 129 0.29 -8.60 -7.06
C VAL A 129 1.44 -7.77 -7.63
N VAL A 130 1.29 -6.46 -7.62
CA VAL A 130 2.35 -5.52 -8.01
C VAL A 130 2.99 -4.98 -6.75
N VAL A 131 4.31 -5.08 -6.67
CA VAL A 131 5.11 -4.58 -5.56
C VAL A 131 6.15 -3.58 -6.04
N GLN A 132 6.51 -2.65 -5.17
CA GLN A 132 7.61 -1.70 -5.40
C GLN A 132 8.83 -2.06 -4.55
N PRO A 133 10.05 -1.74 -5.00
CA PRO A 133 11.28 -2.10 -4.27
C PRO A 133 11.53 -1.27 -3.01
N SER A 134 10.80 -0.17 -2.83
CA SER A 134 10.94 0.72 -1.68
C SER A 134 9.65 0.77 -0.88
N GLU A 135 9.73 0.54 0.43
CA GLU A 135 8.61 0.62 1.36
C GLU A 135 8.09 2.06 1.48
N GLU A 136 6.77 2.21 1.58
CA GLU A 136 6.14 3.47 1.99
C GLU A 136 6.28 3.60 3.51
N PRO A 137 6.76 4.74 4.03
CA PRO A 137 6.71 4.97 5.46
C PRO A 137 5.24 4.98 5.92
N PRO A 138 4.95 4.47 7.13
CA PRO A 138 3.60 4.56 7.67
C PRO A 138 3.15 6.02 7.70
N VAL A 139 1.91 6.28 7.28
CA VAL A 139 1.33 7.63 7.36
C VAL A 139 1.29 8.01 8.84
N ALA A 140 2.18 8.90 9.25
CA ALA A 140 2.16 9.45 10.61
C ALA A 140 0.82 10.17 10.79
N GLY A 141 -0.05 9.62 11.64
CA GLY A 141 -1.27 10.29 12.06
C GLY A 141 -0.89 11.68 12.56
N SER A 142 -1.51 12.71 11.99
CA SER A 142 -1.36 14.11 12.37
C SER A 142 -1.72 14.27 13.85
N GLY A 143 -0.71 14.25 14.73
CA GLY A 143 -0.93 14.35 16.17
C GLY A 143 0.34 14.29 17.02
N GLN A 144 1.41 14.97 16.64
CA GLN A 144 2.42 15.41 17.59
C GLN A 144 2.75 16.87 17.31
N GLN A 145 2.14 17.75 18.12
CA GLN A 145 2.65 19.09 18.35
C GLN A 145 4.06 18.94 18.93
N GLU A 146 5.04 19.40 18.18
CA GLU A 146 6.36 19.70 18.75
C GLU A 146 6.16 20.74 19.85
N GLN A 147 6.23 20.32 21.10
CA GLN A 147 6.53 21.24 22.19
C GLN A 147 7.99 21.67 22.03
N SER A 148 8.16 22.83 21.43
CA SER A 148 9.43 23.55 21.52
C SER A 148 9.62 23.94 22.98
N GLY A 149 10.38 23.13 23.73
CA GLY A 149 10.91 23.49 25.03
C GLY A 149 11.90 24.62 24.86
N GLY A 150 11.46 25.84 25.24
CA GLY A 150 12.30 27.02 25.27
C GLY A 150 13.47 26.82 26.23
N LEU A 151 14.67 26.82 25.72
CA LEU A 151 15.92 27.09 26.47
C LEU A 151 16.03 28.60 26.72
N GLY A 152 15.34 29.06 27.71
CA GLY A 152 15.41 30.46 28.15
C GLY A 152 15.47 30.56 29.66
N SER A 153 16.59 30.22 30.28
CA SER A 153 17.05 30.84 31.53
C SER A 153 18.34 30.18 32.03
N LEU A 154 19.45 30.55 31.46
CA LEU A 154 20.75 30.24 32.01
C LEU A 154 21.69 31.43 31.78
N PHE A 155 21.25 32.67 32.15
CA PHE A 155 22.16 33.81 32.44
C PHE A 155 21.36 34.83 33.23
N SER A 156 21.47 34.73 34.57
CA SER A 156 21.40 35.82 35.54
C SER A 156 22.19 35.43 36.76
#